data_3ded282f70627151e6ba3d8a05f0ea1c
#
_entry.id   3ded282f70627151e6ba3d8a05f0ea1c
#
_cell.length_a   1.000
_cell.length_b   1.000
_cell.length_c   1.000
_cell.angle_alpha   90.00
_cell.angle_beta   90.00
_cell.angle_gamma   90.00
#
_symmetry.space_group_name_H-M   'P 1'
#
loop_
_entity.id
_entity.type
_entity.pdbx_description
1 polymer ?
#
loop_
_entity_poly.entity_id
_entity_poly.type
_entity_poly.pdbx_seq_one_letter_code
_entity_poly.pdbx_strand_id
1 'polypeptide(L)'
;MRFYSHDPMATSVNAHITGTVWKIEVKVGDAVQEGQTVVILESMKMEMPVESPAAGKVTAVLVKEGQSVEEGAALVELTREP
;
A
#
# COMPACT_ATOMS: atom_id res chain seq x y z
N MET A 1 26.19 0.39 16.92
CA MET A 1 26.07 0.60 15.52
C MET A 1 24.71 0.26 14.99
N ARG A 2 24.23 1.14 14.17
CA ARG A 2 22.92 1.00 13.68
C ARG A 2 22.97 0.73 12.23
N PHE A 3 22.25 -0.25 11.77
CA PHE A 3 22.13 -0.49 10.39
C PHE A 3 20.79 -0.05 9.93
N TYR A 4 20.76 0.57 8.81
CA TYR A 4 19.55 0.68 8.10
C TYR A 4 19.45 -0.52 7.23
N SER A 5 18.42 -1.22 7.40
CA SER A 5 18.11 -2.27 6.54
C SER A 5 17.59 -1.68 5.28
N HIS A 6 18.47 -1.23 4.46
CA HIS A 6 18.05 -0.77 3.17
C HIS A 6 17.86 -1.99 2.31
N ASP A 7 16.63 -2.36 2.11
CA ASP A 7 16.26 -3.52 1.32
C ASP A 7 15.92 -3.03 -0.08
N PRO A 8 16.77 -3.31 -1.10
CA PRO A 8 16.48 -2.81 -2.44
C PRO A 8 15.24 -3.44 -3.05
N MET A 9 14.72 -4.51 -2.44
CA MET A 9 13.48 -5.13 -2.91
C MET A 9 12.26 -4.54 -2.27
N ALA A 10 12.43 -3.69 -1.25
CA ALA A 10 11.29 -3.06 -0.59
C ALA A 10 10.68 -2.01 -1.50
N THR A 11 9.36 -1.96 -1.50
CA THR A 11 8.66 -0.94 -2.26
C THR A 11 7.42 -0.51 -1.48
N SER A 12 7.03 0.73 -1.69
CA SER A 12 5.91 1.33 -1.02
C SER A 12 4.77 1.48 -2.01
N VAL A 13 3.57 1.17 -1.59
CA VAL A 13 2.37 1.43 -2.38
C VAL A 13 1.77 2.70 -1.82
N ASN A 14 1.73 3.75 -2.62
CA ASN A 14 1.36 5.07 -2.15
C ASN A 14 0.02 5.48 -2.70
N ALA A 15 -0.65 6.36 -1.96
CA ALA A 15 -1.91 6.92 -2.42
C ALA A 15 -1.66 7.77 -3.66
N HIS A 16 -2.48 7.60 -4.67
CA HIS A 16 -2.37 8.39 -5.89
C HIS A 16 -3.34 9.57 -5.89
N ILE A 17 -4.14 9.69 -4.85
CA ILE A 17 -5.06 10.81 -4.65
C ILE A 17 -5.17 11.07 -3.16
N THR A 18 -5.69 12.23 -2.81
CA THR A 18 -6.08 12.54 -1.44
C THR A 18 -7.48 11.99 -1.23
N GLY A 19 -7.67 11.27 -0.13
CA GLY A 19 -8.98 10.69 0.16
C GLY A 19 -8.98 9.98 1.49
N THR A 20 -9.97 9.11 1.67
CA THR A 20 -10.13 8.35 2.90
C THR A 20 -9.95 6.87 2.57
N VAL A 21 -9.26 6.16 3.44
CA VAL A 21 -9.09 4.71 3.28
C VAL A 21 -10.44 4.07 3.52
N TRP A 22 -11.06 3.55 2.46
CA TRP A 22 -12.37 2.93 2.56
C TRP A 22 -12.25 1.47 2.90
N LYS A 23 -11.29 0.79 2.30
CA LYS A 23 -11.12 -0.64 2.56
C LYS A 23 -9.67 -1.03 2.33
N ILE A 24 -9.18 -1.90 3.19
CA ILE A 24 -7.84 -2.47 3.05
C ILE A 24 -8.05 -3.93 2.65
N GLU A 25 -7.53 -4.29 1.47
CA GLU A 25 -7.80 -5.60 0.89
C GLU A 25 -6.74 -6.63 1.20
N VAL A 26 -5.65 -6.22 1.85
CA VAL A 26 -4.53 -7.11 2.15
C VAL A 26 -4.13 -6.97 3.61
N LYS A 27 -3.34 -7.91 4.09
CA LYS A 27 -2.77 -7.85 5.42
C LYS A 27 -1.32 -8.29 5.36
N VAL A 28 -0.60 -8.04 6.42
CA VAL A 28 0.81 -8.43 6.52
C VAL A 28 0.91 -9.94 6.28
N GLY A 29 1.83 -10.31 5.44
CA GLY A 29 2.05 -11.70 5.06
C GLY A 29 1.39 -12.14 3.78
N ASP A 30 0.46 -11.33 3.25
CA ASP A 30 -0.21 -11.69 2.01
C ASP A 30 0.71 -11.56 0.82
N ALA A 31 0.59 -12.48 -0.12
CA ALA A 31 1.26 -12.37 -1.40
C ALA A 31 0.36 -11.57 -2.33
N VAL A 32 0.95 -10.65 -3.07
CA VAL A 32 0.21 -9.83 -4.02
C VAL A 32 0.88 -9.91 -5.38
N GLN A 33 0.12 -9.62 -6.41
CA GLN A 33 0.64 -9.57 -7.76
C GLN A 33 0.57 -8.14 -8.26
N GLU A 34 1.38 -7.85 -9.26
CA GLU A 34 1.34 -6.55 -9.90
C GLU A 34 -0.07 -6.28 -10.42
N GLY A 35 -0.60 -5.11 -10.14
CA GLY A 35 -1.95 -4.74 -10.56
C GLY A 35 -3.05 -5.17 -9.60
N GLN A 36 -2.71 -5.94 -8.58
CA GLN A 36 -3.71 -6.36 -7.60
C GLN A 36 -4.09 -5.19 -6.70
N THR A 37 -5.38 -5.01 -6.45
CA THR A 37 -5.83 -3.94 -5.57
C THR A 37 -5.47 -4.27 -4.13
N VAL A 38 -4.80 -3.35 -3.46
CA VAL A 38 -4.39 -3.55 -2.07
C VAL A 38 -5.16 -2.66 -1.11
N VAL A 39 -5.56 -1.47 -1.54
CA VAL A 39 -6.34 -0.54 -0.73
C VAL A 39 -7.33 0.14 -1.65
N ILE A 40 -8.50 0.47 -1.14
CA ILE A 40 -9.47 1.27 -1.89
C ILE A 40 -9.63 2.58 -1.15
N LEU A 41 -9.44 3.67 -1.86
CA LEU A 41 -9.62 5.00 -1.32
C LEU A 41 -10.96 5.54 -1.79
N GLU A 42 -11.58 6.35 -0.97
CA GLU A 42 -12.80 7.06 -1.35
C GLU A 42 -12.49 8.54 -1.47
N SER A 43 -12.88 9.12 -2.58
CA SER A 43 -12.72 10.54 -2.82
C SER A 43 -13.91 11.00 -3.64
N MET A 44 -14.56 12.06 -3.17
CA MET A 44 -15.69 12.65 -3.89
C MET A 44 -16.78 11.61 -4.20
N LYS A 45 -17.03 10.74 -3.23
CA LYS A 45 -18.06 9.69 -3.33
C LYS A 45 -17.75 8.65 -4.39
N MET A 46 -16.48 8.56 -4.79
CA MET A 46 -16.05 7.54 -5.74
C MET A 46 -15.02 6.65 -5.07
N GLU A 47 -15.04 5.38 -5.42
CA GLU A 47 -14.07 4.42 -4.90
C GLU A 47 -12.95 4.29 -5.89
N MET A 48 -11.73 4.46 -5.42
CA MET A 48 -10.54 4.46 -6.27
C MET A 48 -9.60 3.36 -5.80
N PRO A 49 -9.44 2.29 -6.58
CA PRO A 49 -8.54 1.23 -6.15
C PRO A 49 -7.08 1.68 -6.30
N VAL A 50 -6.28 1.28 -5.33
CA VAL A 50 -4.83 1.48 -5.38
C VAL A 50 -4.23 0.11 -5.62
N GLU A 51 -3.47 -0.01 -6.69
CA GLU A 51 -2.95 -1.30 -7.13
C GLU A 51 -1.48 -1.43 -6.76
N SER A 52 -1.06 -2.66 -6.55
CA SER A 52 0.33 -2.93 -6.26
C SER A 52 1.17 -2.70 -7.52
N PRO A 53 2.29 -2.00 -7.41
CA PRO A 53 3.16 -1.78 -8.56
C PRO A 53 4.02 -2.98 -8.91
N ALA A 54 4.06 -4.00 -8.05
CA ALA A 54 4.92 -5.16 -8.27
C ALA A 54 4.38 -6.35 -7.51
N ALA A 55 4.79 -7.53 -7.94
CA ALA A 55 4.49 -8.75 -7.20
C ALA A 55 5.39 -8.82 -5.97
N GLY A 56 4.86 -9.29 -4.87
CA GLY A 56 5.64 -9.42 -3.65
C GLY A 56 4.81 -9.84 -2.48
N LYS A 57 5.36 -9.63 -1.30
CA LYS A 57 4.69 -9.98 -0.07
C LYS A 57 4.52 -8.72 0.79
N VAL A 58 3.35 -8.55 1.35
CA VAL A 58 3.06 -7.40 2.20
C VAL A 58 3.84 -7.52 3.50
N THR A 59 4.65 -6.52 3.81
CA THR A 59 5.44 -6.50 5.04
C THR A 59 4.89 -5.54 6.06
N ALA A 60 4.12 -4.54 5.64
CA ALA A 60 3.50 -3.60 6.58
C ALA A 60 2.27 -2.98 5.94
N VAL A 61 1.24 -2.78 6.75
CA VAL A 61 0.07 -2.00 6.37
C VAL A 61 0.11 -0.76 7.24
N LEU A 62 0.26 0.40 6.63
CA LEU A 62 0.61 1.63 7.33
C LEU A 62 -0.60 2.50 7.65
N VAL A 63 -1.79 2.11 7.21
CA VAL A 63 -2.99 2.90 7.40
C VAL A 63 -4.11 2.03 7.95
N LYS A 64 -5.18 2.68 8.37
CA LYS A 64 -6.37 2.00 8.88
C LYS A 64 -7.57 2.45 8.08
N GLU A 65 -8.57 1.60 8.04
CA GLU A 65 -9.83 1.96 7.40
C GLU A 65 -10.42 3.16 8.13
N GLY A 66 -10.90 4.13 7.36
CA GLY A 66 -11.43 5.36 7.89
C GLY A 66 -10.42 6.48 8.02
N GLN A 67 -9.15 6.20 7.80
CA GLN A 67 -8.10 7.22 7.94
C GLN A 67 -8.06 8.09 6.71
N SER A 68 -7.87 9.40 6.91
CA SER A 68 -7.64 10.32 5.80
C SER A 68 -6.18 10.27 5.40
N VAL A 69 -5.93 10.26 4.10
CA VAL A 69 -4.57 10.25 3.58
C VAL A 69 -4.45 11.28 2.47
N GLU A 70 -3.23 11.75 2.26
CA GLU A 70 -2.94 12.68 1.19
C GLU A 70 -2.22 11.97 0.07
N GLU A 71 -2.30 12.53 -1.11
CA GLU A 71 -1.58 12.02 -2.26
C GLU A 71 -0.11 11.84 -1.90
N GLY A 72 0.45 10.67 -2.23
CA GLY A 72 1.82 10.35 -1.90
C GLY A 72 2.01 9.62 -0.59
N ALA A 73 0.96 9.55 0.25
CA ALA A 73 1.09 8.87 1.54
C ALA A 73 1.31 7.39 1.32
N ALA A 74 2.23 6.79 2.07
CA ALA A 74 2.50 5.37 1.97
C ALA A 74 1.36 4.60 2.64
N LEU A 75 0.79 3.65 1.93
CA LEU A 75 -0.34 2.87 2.43
C LEU A 75 0.09 1.48 2.86
N VAL A 76 0.91 0.84 2.06
CA VAL A 76 1.33 -0.54 2.27
C VAL A 76 2.78 -0.65 1.83
N GLU A 77 3.54 -1.48 2.51
CA GLU A 77 4.90 -1.79 2.09
C GLU A 77 4.99 -3.26 1.72
N LEU A 78 5.74 -3.53 0.69
CA LEU A 78 5.99 -4.90 0.29
C LEU A 78 7.45 -5.15 0.00
N THR A 79 7.82 -6.43 0.06
CA THR A 79 9.09 -6.89 -0.44
C THR A 79 8.81 -7.53 -1.80
N ARG A 80 9.41 -6.99 -2.84
CA ARG A 80 9.16 -7.48 -4.19
C ARG A 80 9.79 -8.85 -4.38
N GLU A 81 9.15 -9.64 -5.20
CA GLU A 81 9.71 -10.94 -5.57
C GLU A 81 10.90 -10.72 -6.49
N PRO A 82 11.99 -11.46 -6.30
CA PRO A 82 13.15 -11.32 -7.17
C PRO A 82 12.87 -11.84 -8.59
#